data_59a0b24350cc24224bfc2660312b4448
#
_entry.id   59a0b24350cc24224bfc2660312b4448
#
_cell.length_a   1.000
_cell.length_b   1.000
_cell.length_c   1.000
_cell.angle_alpha   90.00
_cell.angle_beta   90.00
_cell.angle_gamma   90.00
#
_symmetry.space_group_name_H-M   'P 1'
#
loop_
_entity.id
_entity.type
_entity.pdbx_description
1 polymer ?
#
loop_
_entity_poly.entity_id
_entity_poly.type
_entity_poly.pdbx_seq_one_letter_code
_entity_poly.pdbx_strand_id
1 'polypeptide(L)'
;DVLGSRGLGDVYKRQIFQPEKVRKNIEFIEQIKKLEPDVICVVAYGKILPSEILEIPKLGCINVHASLLPKYRGAAPIQWAVLNGDKTTGVTTMYMDVGMDTGDMILKQEVEIGENETTGELWDRLSIIGADLLVKTLKQIEKGTAPRIKQSDDFTMAPMLNKEISK
;
A
#
# COMPACT_ATOMS: atom_id res chain seq x y z
N ASP A 1 9.73 14.06 0.38
CA ASP A 1 9.97 15.32 -0.33
C ASP A 1 8.67 15.84 -0.92
N VAL A 2 8.05 16.78 -0.20
CA VAL A 2 6.73 17.35 -0.55
C VAL A 2 6.78 18.15 -1.87
N LEU A 3 7.95 18.59 -2.28
CA LEU A 3 8.18 19.38 -3.50
C LEU A 3 8.15 18.52 -4.77
N GLY A 4 8.60 17.26 -4.71
CA GLY A 4 8.63 16.36 -5.87
C GLY A 4 7.23 15.98 -6.38
N SER A 5 6.28 15.76 -5.47
CA SER A 5 4.91 15.42 -5.85
C SER A 5 4.14 16.61 -6.46
N ARG A 6 4.41 17.84 -6.00
CA ARG A 6 3.83 19.05 -6.60
C ARG A 6 4.32 19.26 -8.03
N GLY A 7 5.63 19.10 -8.28
CA GLY A 7 6.20 19.22 -9.61
C GLY A 7 5.58 18.25 -10.61
N LEU A 8 5.36 17.00 -10.22
CA LEU A 8 4.71 16.00 -11.06
C LEU A 8 3.24 16.35 -11.36
N GLY A 9 2.50 16.88 -10.40
CA GLY A 9 1.12 17.33 -10.59
C GLY A 9 1.04 18.47 -11.60
N ASP A 10 1.91 19.46 -11.49
CA ASP A 10 1.97 20.61 -12.38
C ASP A 10 2.33 20.20 -13.82
N VAL A 11 3.33 19.32 -13.99
CA VAL A 11 3.76 18.82 -15.31
C VAL A 11 2.64 18.07 -16.02
N TYR A 12 1.88 17.24 -15.32
CA TYR A 12 0.82 16.42 -15.90
C TYR A 12 -0.58 17.04 -15.77
N LYS A 13 -0.69 18.29 -15.28
CA LYS A 13 -1.97 18.99 -15.01
C LYS A 13 -2.92 18.16 -14.14
N ARG A 14 -2.37 17.44 -13.17
CA ARG A 14 -3.14 16.62 -12.21
C ARG A 14 -3.43 17.43 -10.96
N GLN A 15 -4.58 17.23 -10.37
CA GLN A 15 -4.91 17.84 -9.08
C GLN A 15 -4.10 17.19 -7.97
N ILE A 16 -3.52 18.00 -7.08
CA ILE A 16 -2.78 17.54 -5.91
C ILE A 16 -3.50 18.02 -4.66
N PHE A 17 -3.81 17.09 -3.76
CA PHE A 17 -4.37 17.37 -2.45
C PHE A 17 -3.37 16.92 -1.38
N GLN A 18 -3.10 17.78 -0.40
CA GLN A 18 -2.16 17.51 0.69
C GLN A 18 -2.82 17.83 2.04
N PRO A 19 -3.87 17.10 2.44
CA PRO A 19 -4.53 17.35 3.70
C PRO A 19 -3.62 16.96 4.87
N GLU A 20 -3.51 17.82 5.88
CA GLU A 20 -2.81 17.50 7.12
C GLU A 20 -3.48 16.33 7.84
N LYS A 21 -4.82 16.34 7.85
CA LYS A 21 -5.66 15.28 8.43
C LYS A 21 -6.58 14.72 7.37
N VAL A 22 -6.74 13.39 7.36
CA VAL A 22 -7.67 12.68 6.49
C VAL A 22 -8.96 12.37 7.23
N ARG A 23 -8.83 11.85 8.45
CA ARG A 23 -9.97 11.50 9.31
C ARG A 23 -10.73 12.76 9.76
N LYS A 24 -12.06 12.76 9.63
CA LYS A 24 -12.96 13.87 9.95
C LYS A 24 -12.69 15.15 9.14
N ASN A 25 -12.06 15.05 7.99
CA ASN A 25 -11.85 16.15 7.06
C ASN A 25 -12.95 16.14 6.00
N ILE A 26 -14.07 16.78 6.32
CA ILE A 26 -15.27 16.79 5.46
C ILE A 26 -14.96 17.41 4.10
N GLU A 27 -14.18 18.49 4.07
CA GLU A 27 -13.81 19.16 2.82
C GLU A 27 -13.03 18.22 1.88
N PHE A 28 -12.03 17.52 2.41
CA PHE A 28 -11.24 16.57 1.65
C PHE A 28 -12.07 15.39 1.15
N ILE A 29 -12.96 14.85 1.98
CA ILE A 29 -13.88 13.78 1.59
C ILE A 29 -14.78 14.22 0.43
N GLU A 30 -15.35 15.42 0.52
CA GLU A 30 -16.21 15.97 -0.55
C GLU A 30 -15.42 16.26 -1.83
N GLN A 31 -14.15 16.66 -1.73
CA GLN A 31 -13.27 16.80 -2.89
C GLN A 31 -13.05 15.46 -3.59
N ILE A 32 -12.79 14.38 -2.84
CA ILE A 32 -12.63 13.04 -3.42
C ILE A 32 -13.94 12.56 -4.06
N LYS A 33 -15.08 12.76 -3.40
CA LYS A 33 -16.40 12.40 -3.96
C LYS A 33 -16.66 13.08 -5.30
N LYS A 34 -16.33 14.38 -5.42
CA LYS A 34 -16.50 15.14 -6.67
C LYS A 34 -15.64 14.63 -7.82
N LEU A 35 -14.55 13.92 -7.53
CA LEU A 35 -13.72 13.28 -8.56
C LEU A 35 -14.36 12.00 -9.12
N GLU A 36 -15.37 11.45 -8.44
CA GLU A 36 -16.07 10.21 -8.81
C GLU A 36 -15.11 9.07 -9.20
N PRO A 37 -14.09 8.74 -8.36
CA PRO A 37 -13.10 7.75 -8.74
C PRO A 37 -13.72 6.36 -8.86
N ASP A 38 -13.40 5.62 -9.91
CA ASP A 38 -13.78 4.20 -10.02
C ASP A 38 -12.99 3.33 -9.05
N VAL A 39 -11.71 3.66 -8.83
CA VAL A 39 -10.80 2.98 -7.91
C VAL A 39 -9.87 4.00 -7.25
N ILE A 40 -9.47 3.74 -6.00
CA ILE A 40 -8.44 4.52 -5.31
C ILE A 40 -7.24 3.61 -5.06
N CYS A 41 -6.06 3.99 -5.58
CA CYS A 41 -4.81 3.29 -5.32
C CYS A 41 -4.07 3.96 -4.17
N VAL A 42 -3.64 3.18 -3.21
CA VAL A 42 -2.90 3.62 -2.02
C VAL A 42 -1.53 2.97 -2.02
N VAL A 43 -0.48 3.77 -1.95
CA VAL A 43 0.90 3.29 -1.90
C VAL A 43 1.67 4.15 -0.91
N ALA A 44 2.25 3.53 0.10
CA ALA A 44 3.09 4.19 1.10
C ALA A 44 2.48 5.48 1.70
N TYR A 45 1.17 5.53 1.87
CA TYR A 45 0.46 6.75 2.29
C TYR A 45 0.66 7.09 3.77
N GLY A 46 0.89 6.08 4.60
CA GLY A 46 1.20 6.24 6.03
C GLY A 46 0.05 6.78 6.90
N LYS A 47 -1.17 6.87 6.38
CA LYS A 47 -2.36 7.30 7.12
C LYS A 47 -3.49 6.28 6.95
N ILE A 48 -4.25 6.07 8.01
CA ILE A 48 -5.45 5.21 7.96
C ILE A 48 -6.56 5.97 7.24
N LEU A 49 -7.10 5.37 6.18
CA LEU A 49 -8.26 5.89 5.47
C LEU A 49 -9.54 5.57 6.26
N PRO A 50 -10.40 6.56 6.52
CA PRO A 50 -11.68 6.32 7.16
C PRO A 50 -12.66 5.64 6.19
N SER A 51 -13.70 4.99 6.76
CA SER A 51 -14.75 4.29 5.98
C SER A 51 -15.38 5.19 4.92
N GLU A 52 -15.58 6.46 5.25
CA GLU A 52 -16.17 7.45 4.35
C GLU A 52 -15.37 7.65 3.04
N ILE A 53 -14.06 7.38 3.05
CA ILE A 53 -13.22 7.39 1.84
C ILE A 53 -13.17 6.01 1.20
N LEU A 54 -13.07 4.94 2.01
CA LEU A 54 -13.00 3.57 1.50
C LEU A 54 -14.24 3.18 0.68
N GLU A 55 -15.39 3.77 0.99
CA GLU A 55 -16.68 3.50 0.34
C GLU A 55 -16.96 4.36 -0.91
N ILE A 56 -16.10 5.36 -1.22
CA ILE A 56 -16.33 6.24 -2.39
C ILE A 56 -16.17 5.48 -3.71
N PRO A 57 -15.05 4.76 -3.96
CA PRO A 57 -14.82 4.15 -5.26
C PRO A 57 -15.62 2.86 -5.44
N LYS A 58 -16.30 2.73 -6.60
CA LYS A 58 -17.13 1.55 -6.93
C LYS A 58 -16.33 0.25 -6.95
N LEU A 59 -15.07 0.31 -7.37
CA LEU A 59 -14.16 -0.84 -7.47
C LEU A 59 -13.27 -1.01 -6.25
N GLY A 60 -13.47 -0.16 -5.22
CA GLY A 60 -12.77 -0.22 -3.94
C GLY A 60 -11.44 0.52 -3.89
N CYS A 61 -10.86 0.53 -2.71
CA CYS A 61 -9.51 1.07 -2.46
C CYS A 61 -8.51 -0.08 -2.48
N ILE A 62 -7.43 0.07 -3.26
CA ILE A 62 -6.39 -0.94 -3.44
C ILE A 62 -5.10 -0.44 -2.83
N ASN A 63 -4.54 -1.22 -1.92
CA ASN A 63 -3.22 -0.96 -1.34
C ASN A 63 -2.16 -1.86 -1.95
N VAL A 64 -0.96 -1.30 -2.13
CA VAL A 64 0.26 -2.05 -2.45
C VAL A 64 1.06 -2.18 -1.16
N HIS A 65 1.10 -3.38 -0.61
CA HIS A 65 1.77 -3.68 0.65
C HIS A 65 3.08 -4.45 0.40
N ALA A 66 4.17 -3.99 1.01
CA ALA A 66 5.50 -4.51 0.75
C ALA A 66 5.84 -5.74 1.61
N SER A 67 4.95 -6.73 1.61
CA SER A 67 5.16 -8.07 2.17
C SER A 67 4.31 -9.11 1.47
N LEU A 68 4.57 -10.37 1.78
CA LEU A 68 3.69 -11.50 1.42
C LEU A 68 2.62 -11.67 2.52
N LEU A 69 1.54 -10.85 2.45
CA LEU A 69 0.45 -10.96 3.40
C LEU A 69 -0.09 -12.40 3.52
N PRO A 70 -0.48 -12.86 4.72
CA PRO A 70 -0.72 -12.10 5.94
C PRO A 70 0.53 -11.81 6.80
N LYS A 71 1.74 -12.15 6.34
CA LYS A 71 2.98 -11.87 7.04
C LYS A 71 3.30 -10.37 6.99
N TYR A 72 3.72 -9.81 8.13
CA TYR A 72 4.15 -8.41 8.23
C TYR A 72 3.09 -7.37 7.91
N ARG A 73 1.88 -7.48 8.50
CA ARG A 73 0.92 -6.37 8.53
C ARG A 73 1.51 -5.18 9.28
N GLY A 74 1.33 -3.96 8.80
CA GLY A 74 1.76 -2.75 9.50
C GLY A 74 2.76 -1.90 8.73
N ALA A 75 3.46 -1.02 9.46
CA ALA A 75 4.14 0.13 8.89
C ALA A 75 5.56 -0.13 8.35
N ALA A 76 6.24 -1.22 8.77
CA ALA A 76 7.65 -1.44 8.46
C ALA A 76 7.96 -2.86 7.92
N PRO A 77 7.18 -3.41 6.97
CA PRO A 77 7.31 -4.80 6.53
C PRO A 77 8.69 -5.12 5.93
N ILE A 78 9.27 -4.21 5.16
CA ILE A 78 10.58 -4.40 4.51
C ILE A 78 11.68 -4.49 5.56
N GLN A 79 11.67 -3.56 6.52
CA GLN A 79 12.65 -3.51 7.60
C GLN A 79 12.61 -4.79 8.45
N TRP A 80 11.41 -5.26 8.79
CA TRP A 80 11.26 -6.48 9.56
C TRP A 80 11.68 -7.74 8.81
N ALA A 81 11.45 -7.81 7.49
CA ALA A 81 11.94 -8.92 6.68
C ALA A 81 13.49 -9.00 6.69
N VAL A 82 14.17 -7.86 6.56
CA VAL A 82 15.64 -7.78 6.61
C VAL A 82 16.14 -8.07 8.03
N LEU A 83 15.55 -7.47 9.07
CA LEU A 83 15.96 -7.68 10.47
C LEU A 83 15.82 -9.15 10.91
N ASN A 84 14.79 -9.84 10.46
CA ASN A 84 14.56 -11.24 10.77
C ASN A 84 15.42 -12.21 9.94
N GLY A 85 16.20 -11.70 8.98
CA GLY A 85 17.03 -12.52 8.10
C GLY A 85 16.21 -13.42 7.19
N ASP A 86 15.02 -12.95 6.77
CA ASP A 86 14.18 -13.71 5.85
C ASP A 86 14.91 -13.92 4.52
N LYS A 87 14.74 -15.10 3.93
CA LYS A 87 15.30 -15.42 2.61
C LYS A 87 14.45 -14.87 1.47
N THR A 88 13.15 -14.69 1.73
CA THR A 88 12.18 -14.23 0.75
C THR A 88 11.24 -13.21 1.38
N THR A 89 10.80 -12.27 0.56
CA THR A 89 9.73 -11.33 0.85
C THR A 89 8.90 -11.11 -0.41
N GLY A 90 8.17 -10.01 -0.51
CA GLY A 90 7.44 -9.70 -1.74
C GLY A 90 6.52 -8.50 -1.60
N VAL A 91 5.61 -8.41 -2.54
CA VAL A 91 4.57 -7.39 -2.58
C VAL A 91 3.22 -8.06 -2.72
N THR A 92 2.24 -7.55 -1.99
CA THR A 92 0.84 -7.97 -2.09
C THR A 92 -0.02 -6.77 -2.47
N THR A 93 -0.85 -6.89 -3.51
CA THR A 93 -1.97 -5.98 -3.71
C THR A 93 -3.19 -6.51 -2.98
N MET A 94 -3.93 -5.63 -2.31
CA MET A 94 -5.08 -6.01 -1.50
C MET A 94 -6.18 -4.95 -1.56
N TYR A 95 -7.43 -5.36 -1.37
CA TYR A 95 -8.51 -4.45 -1.06
C TYR A 95 -8.33 -3.90 0.36
N MET A 96 -8.51 -2.61 0.53
CA MET A 96 -8.46 -2.01 1.85
C MET A 96 -9.80 -2.17 2.57
N ASP A 97 -9.72 -2.36 3.87
CA ASP A 97 -10.84 -2.31 4.81
C ASP A 97 -10.50 -1.37 5.98
N VAL A 98 -11.31 -1.36 7.01
CA VAL A 98 -11.11 -0.51 8.20
C VAL A 98 -9.98 -0.98 9.11
N GLY A 99 -9.50 -2.21 8.92
CA GLY A 99 -8.38 -2.80 9.67
C GLY A 99 -7.03 -2.41 9.07
N MET A 100 -5.98 -2.65 9.83
CA MET A 100 -4.61 -2.43 9.36
C MET A 100 -4.15 -3.63 8.55
N ASP A 101 -4.10 -3.48 7.23
CA ASP A 101 -3.65 -4.50 6.27
C ASP A 101 -4.39 -5.84 6.40
N THR A 102 -5.68 -5.80 6.72
CA THR A 102 -6.53 -6.99 6.97
C THR A 102 -7.40 -7.39 5.78
N GLY A 103 -7.53 -6.54 4.78
CA GLY A 103 -8.42 -6.77 3.66
C GLY A 103 -8.03 -7.93 2.74
N ASP A 104 -8.93 -8.27 1.83
CA ASP A 104 -8.75 -9.41 0.92
C ASP A 104 -7.58 -9.17 -0.04
N MET A 105 -6.68 -10.15 -0.14
CA MET A 105 -5.55 -10.11 -1.06
C MET A 105 -6.02 -10.34 -2.51
N ILE A 106 -5.31 -9.70 -3.46
CA ILE A 106 -5.61 -9.83 -4.88
C ILE A 106 -4.47 -10.59 -5.58
N LEU A 107 -3.30 -9.99 -5.66
CA LEU A 107 -2.12 -10.61 -6.26
C LEU A 107 -0.93 -10.52 -5.33
N LYS A 108 0.01 -11.46 -5.50
CA LYS A 108 1.31 -11.45 -4.80
C LYS A 108 2.44 -11.67 -5.80
N GLN A 109 3.56 -11.06 -5.51
CA GLN A 109 4.82 -11.31 -6.19
C GLN A 109 5.89 -11.55 -5.13
N GLU A 110 6.40 -12.77 -5.09
CA GLU A 110 7.53 -13.16 -4.22
C GLU A 110 8.86 -12.74 -4.86
N VAL A 111 9.81 -12.36 -4.01
CA VAL A 111 11.19 -12.06 -4.37
C VAL A 111 12.16 -12.61 -3.33
N GLU A 112 13.33 -13.06 -3.75
CA GLU A 112 14.42 -13.40 -2.84
C GLU A 112 15.07 -12.12 -2.28
N ILE A 113 15.52 -12.17 -1.03
CA ILE A 113 16.35 -11.14 -0.42
C ILE A 113 17.81 -11.54 -0.59
N GLY A 114 18.61 -10.67 -1.17
CA GLY A 114 20.04 -10.91 -1.33
C GLY A 114 20.76 -11.01 0.01
N GLU A 115 21.80 -11.86 0.10
CA GLU A 115 22.52 -12.11 1.37
C GLU A 115 23.06 -10.84 2.04
N ASN A 116 23.47 -9.84 1.27
CA ASN A 116 23.97 -8.55 1.74
C ASN A 116 23.07 -7.39 1.32
N GLU A 117 21.83 -7.67 0.90
CA GLU A 117 20.91 -6.64 0.43
C GLU A 117 20.42 -5.79 1.62
N THR A 118 20.63 -4.50 1.50
CA THR A 118 20.15 -3.53 2.49
C THR A 118 18.66 -3.28 2.36
N THR A 119 18.03 -2.78 3.42
CA THR A 119 16.61 -2.36 3.38
C THR A 119 16.34 -1.33 2.27
N GLY A 120 17.28 -0.43 1.99
CA GLY A 120 17.15 0.59 0.94
C GLY A 120 17.12 -0.02 -0.46
N GLU A 121 18.06 -0.90 -0.75
CA GLU A 121 18.12 -1.61 -2.05
C GLU A 121 16.87 -2.48 -2.28
N LEU A 122 16.44 -3.21 -1.23
CA LEU A 122 15.22 -4.00 -1.28
C LEU A 122 13.99 -3.11 -1.49
N TRP A 123 13.92 -1.95 -0.84
CA TRP A 123 12.85 -0.96 -1.03
C TRP A 123 12.74 -0.52 -2.49
N ASP A 124 13.86 -0.12 -3.10
CA ASP A 124 13.90 0.35 -4.49
C ASP A 124 13.40 -0.75 -5.44
N ARG A 125 13.85 -1.97 -5.23
CA ARG A 125 13.44 -3.14 -6.02
C ARG A 125 11.97 -3.47 -5.86
N LEU A 126 11.46 -3.49 -4.63
CA LEU A 126 10.04 -3.76 -4.33
C LEU A 126 9.12 -2.66 -4.86
N SER A 127 9.58 -1.40 -4.94
CA SER A 127 8.78 -0.31 -5.49
C SER A 127 8.50 -0.49 -6.99
N ILE A 128 9.48 -0.96 -7.75
CA ILE A 128 9.31 -1.29 -9.19
C ILE A 128 8.36 -2.48 -9.36
N ILE A 129 8.59 -3.55 -8.60
CA ILE A 129 7.75 -4.75 -8.64
C ILE A 129 6.31 -4.43 -8.23
N GLY A 130 6.15 -3.59 -7.21
CA GLY A 130 4.84 -3.15 -6.72
C GLY A 130 4.07 -2.33 -7.75
N ALA A 131 4.75 -1.47 -8.48
CA ALA A 131 4.13 -0.70 -9.57
C ALA A 131 3.62 -1.62 -10.68
N ASP A 132 4.42 -2.58 -11.12
CA ASP A 132 4.02 -3.56 -12.14
C ASP A 132 2.87 -4.44 -11.67
N LEU A 133 2.91 -4.87 -10.40
CA LEU A 133 1.86 -5.68 -9.79
C LEU A 133 0.55 -4.91 -9.68
N LEU A 134 0.61 -3.60 -9.32
CA LEU A 134 -0.56 -2.74 -9.26
C LEU A 134 -1.23 -2.60 -10.64
N VAL A 135 -0.46 -2.39 -11.70
CA VAL A 135 -1.00 -2.32 -13.07
C VAL A 135 -1.70 -3.62 -13.47
N LYS A 136 -1.09 -4.79 -13.15
CA LYS A 136 -1.72 -6.09 -13.39
C LYS A 136 -3.02 -6.24 -12.60
N THR A 137 -3.01 -5.83 -11.34
CA THR A 137 -4.18 -5.85 -10.45
C THR A 137 -5.32 -5.02 -11.01
N LEU A 138 -5.05 -3.77 -11.40
CA LEU A 138 -6.06 -2.87 -11.97
C LEU A 138 -6.69 -3.42 -13.24
N LYS A 139 -5.90 -4.04 -14.13
CA LYS A 139 -6.42 -4.71 -15.33
C LYS A 139 -7.35 -5.87 -15.00
N GLN A 140 -7.08 -6.63 -13.93
CA GLN A 140 -7.98 -7.71 -13.49
C GLN A 140 -9.25 -7.16 -12.84
N ILE A 141 -9.15 -6.07 -12.05
CA ILE A 141 -10.31 -5.40 -11.47
C ILE A 141 -11.23 -4.87 -12.57
N GLU A 142 -10.67 -4.17 -13.57
CA GLU A 142 -11.42 -3.65 -14.71
C GLU A 142 -12.17 -4.76 -15.48
N LYS A 143 -11.53 -5.93 -15.64
CA LYS A 143 -12.14 -7.10 -16.29
C LYS A 143 -13.11 -7.89 -15.41
N GLY A 144 -13.24 -7.55 -14.13
CA GLY A 144 -14.04 -8.32 -13.16
C GLY A 144 -13.46 -9.70 -12.83
N THR A 145 -12.16 -9.92 -13.06
CA THR A 145 -11.47 -11.21 -12.82
C THR A 145 -10.52 -11.19 -11.64
N ALA A 146 -10.44 -10.06 -10.92
CA ALA A 146 -9.58 -9.93 -9.76
C ALA A 146 -10.07 -10.86 -8.62
N PRO A 147 -9.18 -11.71 -8.07
CA PRO A 147 -9.55 -12.57 -6.96
C PRO A 147 -9.76 -11.76 -5.69
N ARG A 148 -10.53 -12.34 -4.74
CA ARG A 148 -10.67 -11.88 -3.37
C ARG A 148 -10.29 -13.03 -2.45
N ILE A 149 -9.04 -13.02 -1.98
CA ILE A 149 -8.48 -14.09 -1.16
C ILE A 149 -8.41 -13.59 0.28
N LYS A 150 -9.25 -14.13 1.15
CA LYS A 150 -9.22 -13.80 2.58
C LYS A 150 -7.86 -14.15 3.17
N GLN A 151 -7.37 -13.27 4.03
CA GLN A 151 -6.17 -13.56 4.80
C GLN A 151 -6.49 -14.57 5.91
N SER A 152 -5.54 -15.45 6.21
CA SER A 152 -5.63 -16.37 7.35
C SER A 152 -5.42 -15.63 8.67
N ASP A 153 -5.79 -16.29 9.78
CA ASP A 153 -5.57 -15.80 11.13
C ASP A 153 -4.10 -15.95 11.57
N ASP A 154 -3.30 -16.70 10.82
CA ASP A 154 -1.85 -16.83 11.03
C ASP A 154 -1.11 -15.65 10.38
N PHE A 155 -1.17 -14.50 11.05
CA PHE A 155 -0.52 -13.27 10.61
C PHE A 155 0.60 -12.83 11.54
N THR A 156 1.53 -12.03 11.02
CA THR A 156 2.55 -11.36 11.82
C THR A 156 2.47 -9.84 11.65
N MET A 157 2.91 -9.12 12.68
CA MET A 157 2.92 -7.66 12.68
C MET A 157 4.32 -7.12 12.38
N ALA A 158 4.36 -5.99 11.67
CA ALA A 158 5.55 -5.21 11.38
C ALA A 158 5.38 -3.75 11.86
N PRO A 159 5.40 -3.52 13.18
CA PRO A 159 5.24 -2.19 13.72
C PRO A 159 6.39 -1.27 13.30
N MET A 160 6.16 0.05 13.41
CA MET A 160 7.21 1.04 13.19
C MET A 160 8.42 0.76 14.08
N LEU A 161 9.61 0.80 13.50
CA LEU A 161 10.86 0.65 14.26
C LEU A 161 11.07 1.85 15.18
N ASN A 162 11.52 1.59 16.38
CA ASN A 162 11.92 2.59 17.35
C ASN A 162 13.43 2.46 17.68
N LYS A 163 13.98 3.44 18.40
CA LYS A 163 15.42 3.44 18.76
C LYS A 163 15.86 2.28 19.68
N GLU A 164 14.92 1.59 20.31
CA GLU A 164 15.22 0.45 21.21
C GLU A 164 15.54 -0.83 20.43
N ILE A 165 14.96 -0.95 19.22
CA ILE A 165 15.19 -2.11 18.34
C ILE A 165 16.54 -2.01 17.62
N SER A 166 17.15 -0.82 17.57
CA SER A 166 18.45 -0.58 16.92
C SER A 166 19.65 -0.74 17.87
N LYS A 167 19.44 -1.21 19.09
CA LYS A 167 20.48 -1.57 20.06
C LYS A 167 20.69 -3.07 20.07
#